data_78eaea42910b27587d708ffab308d1c7
#
_entry.id   78eaea42910b27587d708ffab308d1c7
#
_cell.length_a   1.000
_cell.length_b   1.000
_cell.length_c   1.000
_cell.angle_alpha   90.00
_cell.angle_beta   90.00
_cell.angle_gamma   90.00
#
_symmetry.space_group_name_H-M   'P 1'
#
loop_
_entity.id
_entity.type
_entity.pdbx_description
1 polymer ?
#
loop_
_entity_poly.entity_id
_entity_poly.type
_entity_poly.pdbx_seq_one_letter_code
_entity_poly.pdbx_strand_id
1 'polypeptide(L)'
;EISECLVGSEMCIRDRYIGVDACAANLMRPAIYGSYHHITVLGKEDAPCDHTYDVVGSLCENCDKFAIDRQLPKIDMGDYLVIHDTGAHGFSMGYNYNGRLRSAEILLESNGEAKLIRRAETPADYFATFDCFDDIKITE
;
A
#
# COMPACT_ATOMS: atom_id res chain seq x y z
N GLU A 1 -11.86 4.72 4.49
CA GLU A 1 -10.40 4.90 4.46
C GLU A 1 -9.85 4.60 3.07
N ILE A 2 -8.91 5.39 2.66
CA ILE A 2 -8.25 5.34 1.35
C ILE A 2 -6.77 5.05 1.62
N SER A 3 -6.18 4.08 0.93
CA SER A 3 -4.74 3.87 0.95
C SER A 3 -4.15 4.49 -0.32
N GLU A 4 -3.29 5.48 -0.16
CA GLU A 4 -2.53 6.07 -1.25
C GLU A 4 -1.21 5.33 -1.41
N CYS A 5 -0.89 4.95 -2.63
CA CYS A 5 0.32 4.22 -2.97
C CYS A 5 1.06 4.98 -4.07
N LEU A 6 2.34 5.23 -3.84
CA LEU A 6 3.21 5.86 -4.83
C LEU A 6 3.72 4.84 -5.84
N VAL A 7 3.60 5.13 -7.12
CA VAL A 7 4.18 4.32 -8.19
C VAL A 7 5.69 4.47 -8.21
N GLY A 8 6.40 3.37 -7.97
CA GLY A 8 7.87 3.33 -7.90
C GLY A 8 8.56 3.39 -9.27
N SER A 9 9.89 3.44 -9.23
CA SER A 9 10.75 3.60 -10.41
C SER A 9 10.93 2.33 -11.26
N GLU A 10 10.41 1.20 -10.83
CA GLU A 10 10.55 -0.06 -11.55
C GLU A 10 9.31 -0.36 -12.41
N MET A 11 9.14 0.43 -13.45
CA MET A 11 8.29 0.01 -14.56
C MET A 11 9.02 -1.10 -15.31
N CYS A 12 8.60 -2.35 -15.09
CA CYS A 12 9.06 -3.45 -15.92
C CYS A 12 8.68 -3.21 -17.37
N ILE A 13 9.62 -3.52 -18.27
CA ILE A 13 9.68 -3.29 -19.74
C ILE A 13 8.49 -3.84 -20.57
N ARG A 14 7.44 -4.28 -19.92
CA ARG A 14 6.16 -4.60 -20.56
C ARG A 14 5.10 -3.79 -19.82
N ASP A 15 4.65 -2.73 -20.42
CA ASP A 15 3.60 -1.76 -20.06
C ASP A 15 2.40 -2.28 -19.23
N ARG A 16 2.56 -3.33 -18.44
CA ARG A 16 1.53 -4.08 -17.76
C ARG A 16 1.65 -4.11 -16.23
N TYR A 17 2.86 -4.03 -15.68
CA TYR A 17 3.08 -4.10 -14.22
C TYR A 17 3.34 -2.72 -13.65
N ILE A 18 2.53 -2.33 -12.67
CA ILE A 18 2.69 -1.09 -11.90
C ILE A 18 3.13 -1.47 -10.50
N GLY A 19 4.43 -1.25 -10.21
CA GLY A 19 4.99 -1.42 -8.88
C GLY A 19 4.67 -0.23 -7.99
N VAL A 20 4.15 -0.48 -6.80
CA VAL A 20 3.85 0.55 -5.79
C VAL A 20 4.67 0.32 -4.52
N ASP A 21 4.82 1.36 -3.71
CA ASP A 21 5.52 1.32 -2.42
C ASP A 21 4.75 0.58 -1.31
N ALA A 22 3.43 0.41 -1.48
CA ALA A 22 2.62 -0.46 -0.64
C ALA A 22 2.82 -1.94 -0.98
N CYS A 23 2.32 -2.83 -0.13
CA CYS A 23 2.41 -4.28 -0.33
C CYS A 23 1.26 -5.02 0.37
N ALA A 24 1.18 -6.32 0.19
CA ALA A 24 0.17 -7.16 0.85
C ALA A 24 0.20 -7.05 2.38
N ALA A 25 1.33 -6.63 2.99
CA ALA A 25 1.38 -6.34 4.43
C ALA A 25 0.49 -5.15 4.84
N ASN A 26 0.20 -4.23 3.92
CA ASN A 26 -0.71 -3.11 4.13
C ASN A 26 -2.17 -3.49 3.82
N LEU A 27 -2.40 -4.34 2.82
CA LEU A 27 -3.72 -4.82 2.43
C LEU A 27 -3.63 -6.24 1.84
N MET A 28 -3.82 -7.26 2.69
CA MET A 28 -3.65 -8.66 2.28
C MET A 28 -4.86 -9.26 1.54
N ARG A 29 -6.03 -8.64 1.59
CA ARG A 29 -7.27 -9.24 1.05
C ARG A 29 -7.22 -9.58 -0.44
N PRO A 30 -6.68 -8.75 -1.34
CA PRO A 30 -6.52 -9.15 -2.73
C PRO A 30 -5.64 -10.39 -2.89
N ALA A 31 -4.53 -10.46 -2.15
CA ALA A 31 -3.57 -11.56 -2.21
C ALA A 31 -4.14 -12.90 -1.74
N ILE A 32 -4.92 -12.91 -0.65
CA ILE A 32 -5.42 -14.15 -0.01
C ILE A 32 -6.77 -14.58 -0.55
N TYR A 33 -7.67 -13.61 -0.75
CA TYR A 33 -9.07 -13.91 -1.10
C TYR A 33 -9.43 -13.55 -2.54
N GLY A 34 -8.51 -12.94 -3.30
CA GLY A 34 -8.84 -12.38 -4.60
C GLY A 34 -9.88 -11.25 -4.50
N SER A 35 -9.95 -10.58 -3.34
CA SER A 35 -10.95 -9.53 -3.11
C SER A 35 -10.72 -8.35 -4.04
N TYR A 36 -11.81 -7.89 -4.65
CA TYR A 36 -11.80 -6.68 -5.44
C TYR A 36 -11.75 -5.45 -4.53
N HIS A 37 -10.82 -4.55 -4.82
CA HIS A 37 -10.81 -3.18 -4.34
C HIS A 37 -10.79 -2.23 -5.54
N HIS A 38 -11.61 -1.19 -5.51
CA HIS A 38 -11.57 -0.17 -6.55
C HIS A 38 -10.25 0.60 -6.46
N ILE A 39 -9.66 0.92 -7.61
CA ILE A 39 -8.42 1.68 -7.68
C ILE A 39 -8.65 2.88 -8.59
N THR A 40 -8.27 4.06 -8.13
CA THR A 40 -8.24 5.28 -8.94
C THR A 40 -6.83 5.85 -8.98
N VAL A 41 -6.53 6.62 -10.02
CA VAL A 41 -5.27 7.37 -10.14
C VAL A 41 -5.56 8.83 -9.78
N LEU A 42 -4.92 9.32 -8.74
CA LEU A 42 -5.19 10.67 -8.21
C LEU A 42 -4.89 11.73 -9.29
N GLY A 43 -5.88 12.58 -9.53
CA GLY A 43 -5.82 13.63 -10.55
C GLY A 43 -6.05 13.15 -11.99
N LYS A 44 -6.39 11.85 -12.19
CA LYS A 44 -6.73 11.27 -13.49
C LYS A 44 -8.10 10.56 -13.48
N GLU A 45 -8.99 10.94 -12.55
CA GLU A 45 -10.27 10.29 -12.30
C GLU A 45 -11.19 10.31 -13.54
N ASP A 46 -11.12 11.36 -14.35
CA ASP A 46 -11.91 11.54 -15.58
C ASP A 46 -11.19 11.04 -16.86
N ALA A 47 -9.97 10.52 -16.73
CA ALA A 47 -9.22 10.03 -17.88
C ALA A 47 -9.73 8.66 -18.35
N PRO A 48 -9.61 8.32 -19.66
CA PRO A 48 -10.07 7.04 -20.17
C PRO A 48 -9.27 5.87 -19.57
N CYS A 49 -9.97 4.83 -19.09
CA CYS A 49 -9.38 3.60 -18.57
C CYS A 49 -9.10 2.63 -19.73
N ASP A 50 -8.14 2.95 -20.57
CA ASP A 50 -7.82 2.24 -21.81
C ASP A 50 -6.53 1.40 -21.73
N HIS A 51 -5.90 1.36 -20.55
CA HIS A 51 -4.73 0.57 -20.26
C HIS A 51 -5.06 -0.58 -19.30
N THR A 52 -4.40 -1.73 -19.49
CA THR A 52 -4.57 -2.91 -18.65
C THR A 52 -3.32 -3.16 -17.82
N TYR A 53 -3.46 -3.12 -16.50
CA TYR A 53 -2.35 -3.25 -15.57
C TYR A 53 -2.57 -4.34 -14.52
N ASP A 54 -1.45 -4.96 -14.11
CA ASP A 54 -1.32 -5.64 -12.82
C ASP A 54 -0.69 -4.63 -11.84
N VAL A 55 -1.38 -4.31 -10.75
CA VAL A 55 -0.84 -3.46 -9.68
C VAL A 55 -0.21 -4.36 -8.63
N VAL A 56 1.10 -4.22 -8.45
CA VAL A 56 1.92 -5.13 -7.64
C VAL A 56 2.62 -4.38 -6.52
N GLY A 57 2.78 -5.05 -5.38
CA GLY A 57 3.52 -4.54 -4.24
C GLY A 57 5.02 -4.80 -4.33
N SER A 58 5.71 -4.53 -3.23
CA SER A 58 7.18 -4.54 -3.12
C SER A 58 7.72 -5.71 -2.30
N LEU A 59 6.90 -6.73 -1.97
CA LEU A 59 7.35 -7.93 -1.29
C LEU A 59 7.98 -8.94 -2.27
N CYS A 60 8.91 -9.73 -1.78
CA CYS A 60 9.46 -10.89 -2.49
C CYS A 60 8.45 -12.05 -2.46
N GLU A 61 7.26 -11.84 -3.04
CA GLU A 61 6.12 -12.76 -2.98
C GLU A 61 5.27 -12.67 -4.25
N ASN A 62 4.97 -13.82 -4.86
CA ASN A 62 4.19 -13.87 -6.12
C ASN A 62 2.75 -13.40 -5.97
N CYS A 63 2.17 -13.51 -4.76
CA CYS A 63 0.79 -13.09 -4.50
C CYS A 63 0.68 -11.61 -4.10
N ASP A 64 1.79 -10.86 -4.02
CA ASP A 64 1.78 -9.44 -3.65
C ASP A 64 1.23 -8.58 -4.79
N LYS A 65 -0.08 -8.72 -5.03
CA LYS A 65 -0.83 -8.03 -6.06
C LYS A 65 -2.10 -7.42 -5.49
N PHE A 66 -2.33 -6.16 -5.78
CA PHE A 66 -3.57 -5.45 -5.46
C PHE A 66 -4.63 -5.61 -6.54
N ALA A 67 -4.20 -5.76 -7.80
CA ALA A 67 -5.09 -6.00 -8.93
C ALA A 67 -4.37 -6.76 -10.04
N ILE A 68 -5.13 -7.51 -10.81
CA ILE A 68 -4.69 -8.24 -12.01
C ILE A 68 -5.62 -7.85 -13.14
N ASP A 69 -5.05 -7.62 -14.35
CA ASP A 69 -5.80 -7.25 -15.57
C ASP A 69 -6.77 -6.06 -15.35
N ARG A 70 -6.37 -5.07 -14.52
CA ARG A 70 -7.21 -3.93 -14.19
C ARG A 70 -7.16 -2.87 -15.29
N GLN A 71 -8.35 -2.45 -15.75
CA GLN A 71 -8.50 -1.30 -16.65
C GLN A 71 -8.35 0.00 -15.83
N LEU A 72 -7.33 0.79 -16.15
CA LEU A 72 -7.02 2.06 -15.48
C LEU A 72 -6.59 3.10 -16.53
N PRO A 73 -6.61 4.39 -16.17
CA PRO A 73 -5.95 5.42 -16.97
C PRO A 73 -4.46 5.13 -17.12
N LYS A 74 -3.83 5.79 -18.11
CA LYS A 74 -2.37 5.73 -18.23
C LYS A 74 -1.71 6.17 -16.92
N ILE A 75 -0.87 5.28 -16.38
CA ILE A 75 -0.12 5.52 -15.14
C ILE A 75 1.32 5.85 -15.50
N ASP A 76 1.84 6.90 -14.90
CA ASP A 76 3.23 7.34 -15.06
C ASP A 76 3.95 7.21 -13.69
N MET A 77 5.28 7.14 -13.72
CA MET A 77 6.10 7.13 -12.51
C MET A 77 5.85 8.40 -11.68
N GLY A 78 5.62 8.23 -10.38
CA GLY A 78 5.31 9.32 -9.47
C GLY A 78 3.80 9.59 -9.31
N ASP A 79 2.94 8.89 -10.04
CA ASP A 79 1.49 8.93 -9.79
C ASP A 79 1.15 8.29 -8.45
N TYR A 80 0.05 8.77 -7.86
CA TYR A 80 -0.55 8.17 -6.67
C TYR A 80 -1.76 7.33 -7.04
N LEU A 81 -1.78 6.09 -6.56
CA LEU A 81 -2.93 5.23 -6.66
C LEU A 81 -3.72 5.26 -5.34
N VAL A 82 -5.03 5.37 -5.46
CA VAL A 82 -5.96 5.30 -4.33
C VAL A 82 -6.68 3.97 -4.39
N ILE A 83 -6.44 3.10 -3.39
CA ILE A 83 -7.13 1.82 -3.22
C ILE A 83 -8.26 2.03 -2.24
N HIS A 84 -9.49 1.89 -2.71
CA HIS A 84 -10.71 2.17 -1.95
C HIS A 84 -11.11 1.01 -1.03
N ASP A 85 -11.94 1.32 -0.02
CA ASP A 85 -12.58 0.36 0.90
C ASP A 85 -11.60 -0.52 1.68
N THR A 86 -10.46 0.04 2.08
CA THR A 86 -9.36 -0.68 2.74
C THR A 86 -9.40 -0.60 4.26
N GLY A 87 -10.09 0.39 4.84
CA GLY A 87 -9.97 0.77 6.24
C GLY A 87 -10.30 -0.31 7.26
N ALA A 88 -11.37 -1.05 7.04
CA ALA A 88 -11.80 -2.08 7.98
C ALA A 88 -10.78 -3.22 8.15
N HIS A 89 -9.94 -3.46 7.15
CA HIS A 89 -9.05 -4.61 7.10
C HIS A 89 -7.57 -4.25 6.93
N GLY A 90 -7.23 -3.06 6.50
CA GLY A 90 -5.86 -2.66 6.22
C GLY A 90 -4.95 -2.90 7.43
N PHE A 91 -5.18 -2.20 8.52
CA PHE A 91 -4.36 -2.37 9.72
C PHE A 91 -4.66 -3.66 10.47
N SER A 92 -5.93 -4.05 10.65
CA SER A 92 -6.32 -5.20 11.48
C SER A 92 -5.82 -6.54 10.94
N MET A 93 -5.64 -6.66 9.63
CA MET A 93 -5.05 -7.82 8.97
C MET A 93 -3.57 -7.61 8.58
N GLY A 94 -3.01 -6.44 8.89
CA GLY A 94 -1.63 -6.11 8.58
C GLY A 94 -0.62 -7.00 9.32
N TYR A 95 0.55 -7.19 8.71
CA TYR A 95 1.64 -8.00 9.24
C TYR A 95 3.00 -7.41 8.83
N ASN A 96 4.09 -7.98 9.35
CA ASN A 96 5.44 -7.44 9.18
C ASN A 96 6.34 -8.36 8.32
N TYR A 97 5.81 -8.99 7.29
CA TYR A 97 6.59 -9.85 6.41
C TYR A 97 7.71 -9.07 5.71
N ASN A 98 8.86 -9.69 5.53
CA ASN A 98 10.09 -9.07 5.01
C ASN A 98 10.56 -7.82 5.77
N GLY A 99 10.25 -7.73 7.07
CA GLY A 99 10.61 -6.57 7.89
C GLY A 99 9.85 -5.28 7.56
N ARG A 100 8.76 -5.37 6.80
CA ARG A 100 7.92 -4.20 6.51
C ARG A 100 7.22 -3.72 7.78
N LEU A 101 7.39 -2.46 8.08
CA LEU A 101 6.69 -1.80 9.18
C LEU A 101 5.29 -1.37 8.71
N ARG A 102 4.31 -1.40 9.62
CA ARG A 102 2.94 -0.99 9.28
C ARG A 102 2.84 0.52 9.16
N SER A 103 2.06 0.95 8.18
CA SER A 103 1.87 2.37 7.86
C SER A 103 1.03 3.09 8.92
N ALA A 104 1.08 4.42 8.91
CA ALA A 104 0.20 5.26 9.69
C ALA A 104 -1.27 5.11 9.23
N GLU A 105 -2.20 5.44 10.14
CA GLU A 105 -3.61 5.59 9.83
C GLU A 105 -4.04 7.04 10.04
N ILE A 106 -4.71 7.58 9.03
CA ILE A 106 -5.22 8.94 9.03
C ILE A 106 -6.74 8.90 8.90
N LEU A 107 -7.43 9.55 9.80
CA LEU A 107 -8.86 9.77 9.69
C LEU A 107 -9.11 11.05 8.88
N LEU A 108 -9.81 10.91 7.75
CA LEU A 108 -10.33 12.05 7.01
C LEU A 108 -11.76 12.33 7.49
N GLU A 109 -11.96 13.47 8.12
CA GLU A 109 -13.27 13.89 8.61
C GLU A 109 -14.15 14.47 7.49
N SER A 110 -15.45 14.51 7.73
CA SER A 110 -16.42 15.04 6.75
C SER A 110 -16.20 16.51 6.39
N ASN A 111 -15.51 17.27 7.24
CA ASN A 111 -15.10 18.65 6.97
C ASN A 111 -13.82 18.78 6.14
N GLY A 112 -13.21 17.66 5.75
CA GLY A 112 -11.95 17.60 4.99
C GLY A 112 -10.70 17.67 5.88
N GLU A 113 -10.83 17.69 7.21
CA GLU A 113 -9.69 17.68 8.12
C GLU A 113 -9.09 16.29 8.24
N ALA A 114 -7.76 16.18 8.11
CA ALA A 114 -7.03 14.94 8.27
C ALA A 114 -6.42 14.84 9.68
N LYS A 115 -6.73 13.77 10.40
CA LYS A 115 -6.20 13.51 11.76
C LYS A 115 -5.36 12.22 11.76
N LEU A 116 -4.15 12.31 12.27
CA LEU A 116 -3.34 11.12 12.55
C LEU A 116 -3.95 10.39 13.75
N ILE A 117 -4.57 9.22 13.49
CA ILE A 117 -5.17 8.39 14.55
C ILE A 117 -4.25 7.25 15.00
N ARG A 118 -3.29 6.87 14.16
CA ARG A 118 -2.23 5.92 14.47
C ARG A 118 -0.97 6.31 13.72
N ARG A 119 0.15 6.45 14.44
CA ARG A 119 1.45 6.67 13.80
C ARG A 119 1.92 5.41 13.06
N ALA A 120 2.84 5.56 12.12
CA ALA A 120 3.55 4.44 11.53
C ALA A 120 4.37 3.69 12.60
N GLU A 121 4.59 2.40 12.38
CA GLU A 121 5.54 1.63 13.19
C GLU A 121 6.97 2.09 12.94
N THR A 122 7.78 1.97 14.00
CA THR A 122 9.23 2.18 13.98
C THR A 122 9.94 0.84 14.19
N PRO A 123 11.26 0.74 13.94
CA PRO A 123 12.03 -0.46 14.29
C PRO A 123 11.88 -0.83 15.78
N ALA A 124 11.75 0.14 16.68
CA ALA A 124 11.54 -0.12 18.09
C ALA A 124 10.22 -0.87 18.36
N ASP A 125 9.15 -0.56 17.63
CA ASP A 125 7.88 -1.30 17.74
C ASP A 125 8.03 -2.74 17.24
N TYR A 126 8.76 -2.95 16.16
CA TYR A 126 9.01 -4.26 15.57
C TYR A 126 9.80 -5.18 16.51
N PHE A 127 10.75 -4.63 17.25
CA PHE A 127 11.59 -5.36 18.19
C PHE A 127 11.13 -5.27 19.65
N ALA A 128 9.97 -4.68 19.92
CA ALA A 128 9.49 -4.40 21.28
C ALA A 128 9.34 -5.63 22.20
N THR A 129 9.27 -6.85 21.63
CA THR A 129 9.15 -8.09 22.40
C THR A 129 10.48 -8.83 22.61
N PHE A 130 11.60 -8.26 22.18
CA PHE A 130 12.92 -8.83 22.37
C PHE A 130 13.56 -8.29 23.63
N ASP A 131 13.90 -9.14 24.58
CA ASP A 131 14.55 -8.74 25.85
C ASP A 131 16.06 -8.45 25.70
N CYS A 132 16.65 -8.80 24.55
CA CYS A 132 18.09 -8.72 24.34
C CYS A 132 18.60 -7.41 23.70
N PHE A 133 17.69 -6.43 23.45
CA PHE A 133 18.05 -5.19 22.76
C PHE A 133 18.15 -3.97 23.67
N ASP A 134 18.09 -4.12 24.99
CA ASP A 134 18.23 -3.01 25.94
C ASP A 134 19.58 -2.27 25.80
N ASP A 135 20.60 -2.95 25.24
CA ASP A 135 21.92 -2.37 24.99
C ASP A 135 22.10 -1.78 23.58
N ILE A 136 21.14 -1.97 22.68
CA ILE A 136 21.21 -1.47 21.30
C ILE A 136 20.48 -0.13 21.22
N LYS A 137 21.24 0.96 21.22
CA LYS A 137 20.69 2.28 20.88
C LYS A 137 20.33 2.32 19.40
N ILE A 138 19.04 2.15 19.08
CA ILE A 138 18.53 2.46 17.75
C ILE A 138 18.49 3.99 17.65
N THR A 139 19.46 4.57 16.94
CA THR A 139 19.43 6.00 16.64
C THR A 139 18.31 6.28 15.63
N GLU A 140 17.47 7.24 15.95
CA GLU A 140 16.40 7.79 15.09
C GLU A 140 16.93 8.34 13.77
#